data_a68e579833497481636802ee8c79f40f
#
_entry.id   a68e579833497481636802ee8c79f40f
#
_cell.length_a   1.000
_cell.length_b   1.000
_cell.length_c   1.000
_cell.angle_alpha   90.00
_cell.angle_beta   90.00
_cell.angle_gamma   90.00
#
_symmetry.space_group_name_H-M   'P 1'
#
loop_
_entity.id
_entity.type
_entity.pdbx_description
1 polymer ?
#
loop_
_entity_poly.entity_id
_entity_poly.type
_entity_poly.pdbx_seq_one_letter_code
_entity_poly.pdbx_strand_id
1 'polypeptide(L)'
;MNKKEIFLLTKPPSSDRTILCFQLMEHSKNAVLYLAGDGVYILLDAASVKSLPKERILVCKEDLQARGVQDEGRATVPENFYELLVEDLMLESNRVFAF
;
A
#
# COMPACT_ATOMS: atom_id res chain seq x y z
N MET A 1 -12.58 -8.43 17.08
CA MET A 1 -11.73 -7.33 16.65
C MET A 1 -10.83 -7.75 15.49
N ASN A 2 -10.87 -7.01 14.40
CA ASN A 2 -10.14 -7.41 13.20
C ASN A 2 -8.70 -6.92 13.27
N LYS A 3 -7.77 -7.88 13.33
CA LYS A 3 -6.36 -7.56 13.19
C LYS A 3 -6.07 -7.29 11.73
N LYS A 4 -5.43 -6.17 11.45
CA LYS A 4 -4.94 -5.86 10.11
C LYS A 4 -3.46 -6.14 10.03
N GLU A 5 -3.01 -6.51 8.86
CA GLU A 5 -1.59 -6.56 8.56
C GLU A 5 -1.29 -5.40 7.62
N ILE A 6 -0.52 -4.44 8.12
CA ILE A 6 -0.25 -3.19 7.42
C ILE A 6 1.06 -3.33 6.67
N PHE A 7 1.00 -3.15 5.35
CA PHE A 7 2.18 -3.21 4.50
C PHE A 7 2.45 -1.81 3.95
N LEU A 8 3.55 -1.23 4.36
CA LEU A 8 3.99 0.08 3.85
C LEU A 8 5.09 -0.13 2.83
N LEU A 9 4.83 0.20 1.58
CA LEU A 9 5.78 0.06 0.49
C LEU A 9 6.19 1.42 -0.03
N THR A 10 7.50 1.70 0.02
CA THR A 10 8.07 2.94 -0.50
C THR A 10 9.06 2.70 -1.63
N LYS A 11 9.22 1.46 -2.07
CA LYS A 11 10.19 1.05 -3.09
C LYS A 11 9.52 0.84 -4.43
N PRO A 12 10.26 1.04 -5.55
CA PRO A 12 9.70 0.83 -6.89
C PRO A 12 9.46 -0.66 -7.17
N PRO A 13 8.68 -0.97 -8.23
CA PRO A 13 8.34 -2.37 -8.56
C PRO A 13 9.55 -3.28 -8.78
N SER A 14 10.68 -2.73 -9.22
CA SER A 14 11.88 -3.51 -9.50
C SER A 14 12.68 -3.90 -8.26
N SER A 15 12.33 -3.35 -7.10
CA SER A 15 13.08 -3.61 -5.86
C SER A 15 12.79 -5.01 -5.32
N ASP A 16 13.84 -5.67 -4.80
CA ASP A 16 13.69 -6.93 -4.11
C ASP A 16 12.76 -6.81 -2.90
N ARG A 17 12.75 -5.64 -2.26
CA ARG A 17 11.86 -5.36 -1.13
C ARG A 17 10.40 -5.42 -1.55
N THR A 18 10.10 -4.95 -2.76
CA THR A 18 8.75 -5.00 -3.30
C THR A 18 8.30 -6.44 -3.53
N ILE A 19 9.20 -7.27 -4.08
CA ILE A 19 8.90 -8.68 -4.30
C ILE A 19 8.59 -9.36 -2.96
N LEU A 20 9.42 -9.10 -1.95
CA LEU A 20 9.20 -9.64 -0.60
C LEU A 20 7.87 -9.18 -0.02
N CYS A 21 7.54 -7.91 -0.18
CA CYS A 21 6.28 -7.35 0.27
C CYS A 21 5.08 -8.14 -0.27
N PHE A 22 5.04 -8.34 -1.58
CA PHE A 22 3.94 -9.05 -2.20
C PHE A 22 3.90 -10.53 -1.86
N GLN A 23 5.05 -11.16 -1.67
CA GLN A 23 5.12 -12.55 -1.21
C GLN A 23 4.48 -12.70 0.18
N LEU A 24 4.78 -11.77 1.08
CA LEU A 24 4.19 -11.78 2.42
C LEU A 24 2.69 -11.49 2.37
N MET A 25 2.27 -10.59 1.50
CA MET A 25 0.85 -10.26 1.35
C MET A 25 0.01 -11.44 0.88
N GLU A 26 0.58 -12.33 0.08
CA GLU A 26 -0.11 -13.53 -0.39
C GLU A 26 -0.58 -14.41 0.76
N HIS A 27 0.10 -14.37 1.89
CA HIS A 27 -0.22 -15.17 3.06
C HIS A 27 -1.08 -14.41 4.07
N SER A 28 -1.46 -13.18 3.77
CA SER A 28 -2.23 -12.35 4.67
C SER A 28 -3.70 -12.38 4.32
N LYS A 29 -4.55 -12.52 5.34
CA LYS A 29 -6.00 -12.48 5.16
C LYS A 29 -6.58 -11.09 5.30
N ASN A 30 -5.88 -10.20 5.99
CA ASN A 30 -6.34 -8.85 6.30
C ASN A 30 -5.29 -7.81 5.92
N ALA A 31 -4.68 -7.97 4.77
CA ALA A 31 -3.66 -7.04 4.30
C ALA A 31 -4.26 -5.70 3.90
N VAL A 32 -3.58 -4.64 4.32
CA VAL A 32 -3.85 -3.27 3.84
C VAL A 32 -2.52 -2.74 3.33
N LEU A 33 -2.49 -2.28 2.11
CA LEU A 33 -1.28 -1.80 1.46
C LEU A 33 -1.28 -0.28 1.39
N TYR A 34 -0.24 0.33 1.96
CA TYR A 34 -0.01 1.77 1.88
C TYR A 34 1.14 2.02 0.93
N LEU A 35 0.89 2.77 -0.12
CA LEU A 35 1.88 3.12 -1.14
C LEU A 35 2.30 4.57 -1.00
N ALA A 36 3.59 4.79 -0.79
CA ALA A 36 4.17 6.12 -0.68
C ALA A 36 5.51 6.14 -1.42
N GLY A 37 6.03 7.32 -1.71
CA GLY A 37 7.28 7.45 -2.44
C GLY A 37 7.21 6.68 -3.76
N ASP A 38 8.28 5.96 -4.08
CA ASP A 38 8.35 5.18 -5.32
C ASP A 38 7.42 3.97 -5.33
N GLY A 39 6.83 3.63 -4.19
CA GLY A 39 5.84 2.56 -4.13
C GLY A 39 4.61 2.83 -4.99
N VAL A 40 4.30 4.09 -5.27
CA VAL A 40 3.14 4.45 -6.08
C VAL A 40 3.24 3.93 -7.51
N TYR A 41 4.45 3.64 -8.00
CA TYR A 41 4.63 3.08 -9.34
C TYR A 41 4.02 1.68 -9.50
N ILE A 42 3.72 1.00 -8.39
CA ILE A 42 3.04 -0.29 -8.42
C ILE A 42 1.69 -0.19 -9.14
N LEU A 43 1.05 0.97 -9.08
CA LEU A 43 -0.25 1.16 -9.73
C LEU A 43 -0.18 1.06 -11.26
N LEU A 44 1.01 1.16 -11.83
CA LEU A 44 1.20 0.98 -13.27
C LEU A 44 1.18 -0.50 -13.65
N ASP A 45 1.33 -1.39 -12.69
CA ASP A 45 1.27 -2.83 -12.90
C ASP A 45 -0.06 -3.36 -12.36
N ALA A 46 -1.04 -3.45 -13.24
CA ALA A 46 -2.38 -3.89 -12.85
C ALA A 46 -2.38 -5.29 -12.23
N ALA A 47 -1.50 -6.17 -12.68
CA ALA A 47 -1.44 -7.53 -12.15
C ALA A 47 -1.01 -7.55 -10.68
N SER A 48 -0.09 -6.68 -10.28
CA SER A 48 0.40 -6.62 -8.91
C SER A 48 -0.67 -6.19 -7.91
N VAL A 49 -1.56 -5.28 -8.31
CA VAL A 49 -2.58 -4.73 -7.39
C VAL A 49 -3.91 -5.48 -7.47
N LYS A 50 -4.01 -6.45 -8.35
CA LYS A 50 -5.26 -7.17 -8.61
C LYS A 50 -5.70 -8.06 -7.45
N SER A 51 -4.76 -8.48 -6.63
CA SER A 51 -5.03 -9.40 -5.52
C SER A 51 -5.75 -8.74 -4.34
N LEU A 52 -5.78 -7.41 -4.29
CA LEU A 52 -6.45 -6.67 -3.22
C LEU A 52 -7.56 -5.79 -3.78
N PRO A 53 -8.68 -5.66 -3.07
CA PRO A 53 -9.68 -4.67 -3.44
C PRO A 53 -9.12 -3.26 -3.27
N LYS A 54 -9.59 -2.33 -4.08
CA LYS A 54 -9.10 -0.95 -4.06
C LYS A 54 -9.24 -0.28 -2.69
N GLU A 55 -10.21 -0.71 -1.88
CA GLU A 55 -10.43 -0.18 -0.54
C GLU A 55 -9.29 -0.52 0.41
N ARG A 56 -8.49 -1.52 0.08
CA ARG A 56 -7.36 -1.95 0.89
C ARG A 56 -6.02 -1.47 0.34
N ILE A 57 -6.04 -0.67 -0.71
CA ILE A 57 -4.84 -0.08 -1.30
C ILE A 57 -4.96 1.43 -1.14
N LEU A 58 -4.13 2.01 -0.28
CA LEU A 58 -4.16 3.43 0.03
C LEU A 58 -2.89 4.08 -0.50
N VAL A 59 -3.04 5.18 -1.24
CA VAL A 59 -1.93 5.80 -1.97
C VAL A 59 -1.82 7.26 -1.58
N CYS A 60 -0.59 7.71 -1.40
CA CYS A 60 -0.30 9.11 -1.12
C CYS A 60 -0.52 9.96 -2.37
N LYS A 61 -1.47 10.90 -2.29
CA LYS A 61 -1.85 11.77 -3.40
C LYS A 61 -0.67 12.61 -3.91
N GLU A 62 0.08 13.18 -2.99
CA GLU A 62 1.22 14.03 -3.33
C GLU A 62 2.29 13.26 -4.08
N ASP A 63 2.53 12.01 -3.67
CA ASP A 63 3.52 11.17 -4.32
C ASP A 63 3.07 10.74 -5.72
N LEU A 64 1.78 10.50 -5.91
CA LEU A 64 1.23 10.25 -7.25
C LEU A 64 1.46 11.45 -8.15
N GLN A 65 1.11 12.63 -7.67
CA GLN A 65 1.21 13.86 -8.46
C GLN A 65 2.66 14.18 -8.81
N ALA A 66 3.57 14.00 -7.85
CA ALA A 66 4.99 14.27 -8.06
C ALA A 66 5.59 13.38 -9.15
N ARG A 67 5.03 12.20 -9.35
CA ARG A 67 5.56 11.20 -10.29
C ARG A 67 4.72 11.05 -11.55
N GLY A 68 3.64 11.84 -11.68
CA GLY A 68 2.78 11.76 -12.84
C GLY A 68 2.05 10.42 -12.98
N VAL A 69 1.82 9.73 -11.86
CA VAL A 69 1.11 8.45 -11.86
C VAL A 69 -0.37 8.69 -11.57
N GLN A 70 -1.24 8.01 -12.32
CA GLN A 70 -2.68 8.04 -12.09
C GLN A 70 -3.13 6.71 -11.53
N ASP A 71 -4.07 6.74 -10.57
CA ASP A 71 -4.53 5.52 -9.93
C ASP A 71 -5.48 4.68 -10.79
N GLU A 72 -6.16 5.32 -11.72
CA GLU A 72 -7.10 4.68 -12.66
C GLU A 72 -8.14 3.79 -11.97
N GLY A 73 -8.56 4.17 -10.77
CA GLY A 73 -9.53 3.41 -10.00
C GLY A 73 -9.00 2.12 -9.37
N ARG A 74 -7.69 1.93 -9.37
CA ARG A 74 -7.05 0.72 -8.82
C ARG A 74 -6.79 0.80 -7.34
N ALA A 75 -6.90 2.00 -6.76
CA ALA A 75 -6.59 2.23 -5.35
C ALA A 75 -7.44 3.37 -4.81
N THR A 76 -7.43 3.52 -3.50
CA THR A 76 -8.05 4.66 -2.83
C THR A 76 -6.99 5.72 -2.60
N VAL A 77 -7.32 6.97 -2.92
CA VAL A 77 -6.40 8.10 -2.76
C VAL A 77 -7.02 9.06 -1.73
N PRO A 78 -6.81 8.82 -0.43
CA PRO A 78 -7.42 9.65 0.60
C PRO A 78 -6.70 10.99 0.72
N GLU A 79 -7.43 12.03 1.12
CA GLU A 79 -6.85 13.32 1.42
C GLU A 79 -5.99 13.28 2.68
N ASN A 80 -6.30 12.35 3.59
CA ASN A 80 -5.65 12.24 4.89
C ASN A 80 -4.81 10.97 4.99
N PHE A 81 -4.03 10.67 3.97
CA PHE A 81 -3.24 9.44 3.88
C PHE A 81 -2.40 9.17 5.13
N TYR A 82 -1.63 10.17 5.58
CA TYR A 82 -0.73 9.97 6.71
C TYR A 82 -1.48 9.83 8.04
N GLU A 83 -2.63 10.48 8.17
CA GLU A 83 -3.46 10.28 9.36
C GLU A 83 -3.97 8.85 9.46
N LEU A 84 -4.43 8.30 8.33
CA LEU A 84 -4.89 6.91 8.28
C LEU A 84 -3.75 5.93 8.58
N LEU A 85 -2.58 6.19 8.01
CA LEU A 85 -1.41 5.36 8.24
C LEU A 85 -1.02 5.36 9.72
N VAL A 86 -0.94 6.54 10.33
CA VAL A 86 -0.58 6.66 11.74
C VAL A 86 -1.61 5.95 12.63
N GLU A 87 -2.89 6.11 12.34
CA GLU A 87 -3.93 5.42 13.10
C GLU A 87 -3.73 3.90 13.06
N ASP A 88 -3.47 3.36 11.87
CA ASP A 88 -3.23 1.92 11.72
C ASP A 88 -1.95 1.47 12.42
N LEU A 89 -0.89 2.29 12.39
CA LEU A 89 0.37 1.97 13.06
C LEU A 89 0.23 1.98 14.59
N MET A 90 -0.66 2.81 15.13
CA MET A 90 -0.84 2.96 16.57
C MET A 90 -1.70 1.87 17.20
N LEU A 91 -2.43 1.10 16.41
CA LEU A 91 -3.26 0.02 16.93
C LEU A 91 -2.39 -1.19 17.29
N GLU A 92 -2.38 -1.55 18.55
CA GLU A 92 -1.56 -2.65 19.07
C GLU A 92 -1.89 -4.00 18.43
N SER A 93 -3.13 -4.18 18.01
CA SER A 93 -3.57 -5.43 17.41
C SER A 93 -3.07 -5.61 15.97
N ASN A 94 -2.61 -4.54 15.32
CA ASN A 94 -2.14 -4.60 13.95
C ASN A 94 -0.68 -5.05 13.90
N ARG A 95 -0.34 -5.79 12.86
CA ARG A 95 1.06 -6.11 12.55
C ARG A 95 1.50 -5.18 11.42
N VAL A 96 2.72 -4.70 11.51
CA VAL A 96 3.25 -3.71 10.56
C VAL A 96 4.50 -4.24 9.88
N PHE A 97 4.52 -4.15 8.56
CA PHE A 97 5.67 -4.53 7.72
C PHE A 97 6.03 -3.34 6.83
N ALA A 98 7.23 -2.83 6.98
CA ALA A 98 7.71 -1.68 6.18
C ALA A 98 8.81 -2.12 5.22
N PHE A 99 8.70 -1.65 3.98
CA PHE A 99 9.62 -2.04 2.90
C PHE A 99 10.18 -0.82 2.18
#